data_e285f07e810e9a319ad5c8701f209e9d
#
_entry.id   e285f07e810e9a319ad5c8701f209e9d
#
_cell.length_a   1.000
_cell.length_b   1.000
_cell.length_c   1.000
_cell.angle_alpha   90.00
_cell.angle_beta   90.00
_cell.angle_gamma   90.00
#
_symmetry.space_group_name_H-M   'P 1'
#
loop_
_entity.id
_entity.type
_entity.pdbx_description
1 polymer ?
#
loop_
_entity_poly.entity_id
_entity_poly.type
_entity_poly.pdbx_seq_one_letter_code
_entity_poly.pdbx_strand_id
1 'polypeptide(L)'
;ERVQKYFQVYPVEKVHLHFDKPYYAVGDTLWFSTYLSRNLAEYEPSKIAYVEVLNSRDSLIQTLKIPLDKGVGNGQIVLDPQFMSQDNYRFRAYTKWMANFDNAYFFNKVVPIGDVINKKLITNIEFQNNIGGNKTQAVIQFRDRTGKPMINSKINWEFVSGWETFDKGKAETDGLGKVTINLSAKEKANLEKGQLKISIQENKNE
;
A
#
# COMPACT_ATOMS: atom_id res chain seq x y z
N GLU A 1 1.75 -37.79 19.10
CA GLU A 1 2.07 -37.40 20.51
C GLU A 1 3.15 -36.31 20.63
N ARG A 2 4.34 -36.39 19.96
CA ARG A 2 5.41 -35.36 20.09
C ARG A 2 5.00 -34.00 19.52
N VAL A 3 4.31 -33.96 18.39
CA VAL A 3 3.86 -32.73 17.74
C VAL A 3 2.79 -32.02 18.58
N GLN A 4 1.88 -32.78 19.20
CA GLN A 4 0.87 -32.22 20.10
C GLN A 4 1.50 -31.60 21.35
N LYS A 5 2.48 -32.27 21.96
CA LYS A 5 3.26 -31.71 23.08
C LYS A 5 4.02 -30.45 22.70
N TYR A 6 4.57 -30.38 21.48
CA TYR A 6 5.24 -29.19 21.01
C TYR A 6 4.30 -27.98 20.95
N PHE A 7 3.12 -28.14 20.36
CA PHE A 7 2.14 -27.05 20.30
C PHE A 7 1.52 -26.70 21.66
N GLN A 8 1.55 -27.59 22.64
CA GLN A 8 1.14 -27.28 24.01
C GLN A 8 2.14 -26.36 24.71
N VAL A 9 3.42 -26.50 24.40
CA VAL A 9 4.49 -25.67 24.97
C VAL A 9 4.66 -24.35 24.18
N TYR A 10 4.45 -24.42 22.87
CA TYR A 10 4.59 -23.28 21.94
C TYR A 10 3.28 -23.03 21.18
N PRO A 11 2.30 -22.39 21.83
CA PRO A 11 1.04 -22.08 21.16
C PRO A 11 1.28 -21.09 20.00
N VAL A 12 0.59 -21.31 18.89
CA VAL A 12 0.67 -20.45 17.72
C VAL A 12 -0.47 -19.43 17.77
N GLU A 13 -0.12 -18.17 17.75
CA GLU A 13 -1.04 -17.04 17.58
C GLU A 13 -0.97 -16.52 16.15
N LYS A 14 -2.09 -16.03 15.61
CA LYS A 14 -2.17 -15.28 14.35
C LYS A 14 -3.11 -14.11 14.51
N VAL A 15 -2.63 -12.92 14.17
CA VAL A 15 -3.43 -11.71 14.11
C VAL A 15 -3.96 -11.51 12.70
N HIS A 16 -5.22 -11.09 12.59
CA HIS A 16 -5.83 -10.66 11.35
C HIS A 16 -6.49 -9.29 11.54
N LEU A 17 -6.33 -8.38 10.58
CA LEU A 17 -7.01 -7.09 10.54
C LEU A 17 -8.07 -7.10 9.44
N HIS A 18 -9.29 -6.71 9.81
CA HIS A 18 -10.37 -6.45 8.88
C HIS A 18 -10.63 -4.95 8.80
N PHE A 19 -10.47 -4.37 7.63
CA PHE A 19 -10.68 -2.95 7.37
C PHE A 19 -12.10 -2.72 6.83
N ASP A 20 -12.72 -1.58 7.20
CA ASP A 20 -14.06 -1.21 6.75
C ASP A 20 -14.12 -0.86 5.25
N LYS A 21 -12.99 -0.47 4.65
CA LYS A 21 -12.90 -0.14 3.22
C LYS A 21 -11.64 -0.76 2.59
N PRO A 22 -11.65 -1.01 1.28
CA PRO A 22 -10.48 -1.52 0.56
C PRO A 22 -9.44 -0.42 0.24
N TYR A 23 -9.82 0.87 0.25
CA TYR A 23 -8.98 2.04 0.01
C TYR A 23 -9.56 3.25 0.76
N TYR A 24 -8.71 4.26 1.00
CA TYR A 24 -9.05 5.46 1.74
C TYR A 24 -8.51 6.70 1.07
N ALA A 25 -8.94 7.86 1.55
CA ALA A 25 -8.37 9.13 1.19
C ALA A 25 -7.64 9.76 2.38
N VAL A 26 -6.62 10.58 2.11
CA VAL A 26 -5.99 11.43 3.13
C VAL A 26 -7.07 12.32 3.78
N GLY A 27 -7.10 12.37 5.10
CA GLY A 27 -8.14 13.03 5.89
C GLY A 27 -9.28 12.11 6.34
N ASP A 28 -9.40 10.91 5.76
CA ASP A 28 -10.37 9.91 6.24
C ASP A 28 -9.96 9.35 7.61
N THR A 29 -10.93 8.76 8.29
CA THR A 29 -10.66 7.85 9.40
C THR A 29 -10.80 6.41 8.91
N LEU A 30 -9.73 5.66 9.06
CA LEU A 30 -9.67 4.24 8.75
C LEU A 30 -10.07 3.45 9.99
N TRP A 31 -11.11 2.65 9.90
CA TRP A 31 -11.59 1.78 10.97
C TRP A 31 -11.19 0.34 10.68
N PHE A 32 -10.82 -0.39 11.73
CA PHE A 32 -10.50 -1.82 11.59
C PHE A 32 -10.86 -2.61 12.83
N SER A 33 -11.16 -3.88 12.61
CA SER A 33 -11.29 -4.89 13.66
C SER A 33 -10.07 -5.80 13.64
N THR A 34 -9.61 -6.17 14.83
CA THR A 34 -8.48 -7.06 15.04
C THR A 34 -8.98 -8.38 15.57
N TYR A 35 -8.56 -9.49 14.97
CA TYR A 35 -8.89 -10.84 15.39
C TYR A 35 -7.62 -11.59 15.72
N LEU A 36 -7.56 -12.18 16.90
CA LEU A 36 -6.49 -13.08 17.32
C LEU A 36 -6.99 -14.52 17.29
N SER A 37 -6.46 -15.32 16.40
CA SER A 37 -6.69 -16.77 16.39
C SER A 37 -5.54 -17.51 17.07
N ARG A 38 -5.86 -18.67 17.65
CA ARG A 38 -4.92 -19.54 18.36
C ARG A 38 -5.19 -20.99 18.04
N ASN A 39 -4.16 -21.81 18.12
CA ASN A 39 -4.29 -23.26 17.86
C ASN A 39 -4.73 -24.09 19.07
N LEU A 40 -4.65 -23.53 20.29
CA LEU A 40 -5.05 -24.21 21.53
C LEU A 40 -6.14 -23.42 22.27
N ALA A 41 -7.25 -24.06 22.57
CA ALA A 41 -8.37 -23.43 23.28
C ALA A 41 -8.02 -23.08 24.74
N GLU A 42 -7.19 -23.91 25.40
CA GLU A 42 -6.80 -23.76 26.81
C GLU A 42 -5.73 -22.70 27.04
N TYR A 43 -5.04 -22.28 25.97
CA TYR A 43 -4.01 -21.24 26.07
C TYR A 43 -4.65 -19.86 26.27
N GLU A 44 -4.19 -19.12 27.28
CA GLU A 44 -4.63 -17.73 27.45
C GLU A 44 -3.95 -16.81 26.43
N PRO A 45 -4.72 -16.21 25.50
CA PRO A 45 -4.14 -15.46 24.41
C PRO A 45 -3.56 -14.11 24.87
N SER A 46 -2.70 -13.56 24.02
CA SER A 46 -2.21 -12.18 24.19
C SER A 46 -3.38 -11.21 24.34
N LYS A 47 -3.26 -10.26 25.25
CA LYS A 47 -4.29 -9.24 25.53
C LYS A 47 -4.12 -7.97 24.71
N ILE A 48 -3.02 -7.86 23.97
CA ILE A 48 -2.69 -6.67 23.17
C ILE A 48 -2.16 -7.11 21.81
N ALA A 49 -2.74 -6.58 20.75
CA ALA A 49 -2.16 -6.59 19.42
C ALA A 49 -1.47 -5.26 19.12
N TYR A 50 -0.33 -5.34 18.47
CA TYR A 50 0.41 -4.18 17.94
C TYR A 50 0.06 -4.04 16.49
N VAL A 51 -0.33 -2.83 16.07
CA VAL A 51 -0.62 -2.50 14.69
C VAL A 51 0.32 -1.36 14.27
N GLU A 52 1.13 -1.61 13.28
CA GLU A 52 2.11 -0.68 12.74
C GLU A 52 1.70 -0.26 11.34
N VAL A 53 1.83 1.03 11.07
CA VAL A 53 1.61 1.64 9.76
C VAL A 53 2.95 2.06 9.19
N LEU A 54 3.29 1.50 8.03
CA LEU A 54 4.53 1.78 7.32
C LEU A 54 4.20 2.42 5.97
N ASN A 55 4.98 3.39 5.54
CA ASN A 55 4.85 3.97 4.21
C ASN A 55 5.46 3.05 3.13
N SER A 56 5.40 3.46 1.86
CA SER A 56 5.96 2.71 0.73
C SER A 56 7.49 2.52 0.78
N ARG A 57 8.18 3.26 1.66
CA ARG A 57 9.62 3.14 1.92
C ARG A 57 9.93 2.30 3.15
N ASP A 58 8.94 1.55 3.67
CA ASP A 58 9.03 0.77 4.90
C ASP A 58 9.38 1.56 6.16
N SER A 59 9.21 2.89 6.13
CA SER A 59 9.39 3.73 7.30
C SER A 59 8.16 3.65 8.19
N LEU A 60 8.38 3.43 9.48
CA LEU A 60 7.31 3.38 10.48
C LEU A 60 6.73 4.78 10.69
N ILE A 61 5.43 4.93 10.44
CA ILE A 61 4.68 6.18 10.64
C ILE A 61 4.00 6.19 11.99
N GLN A 62 3.35 5.10 12.35
CA GLN A 62 2.56 5.01 13.59
C GLN A 62 2.53 3.59 14.12
N THR A 63 2.45 3.47 15.45
CA THR A 63 2.18 2.20 16.15
C THR A 63 0.99 2.37 17.07
N LEU A 64 0.03 1.45 16.97
CA LEU A 64 -1.11 1.36 17.87
C LEU A 64 -1.01 0.10 18.74
N LYS A 65 -1.53 0.19 19.95
CA LYS A 65 -1.74 -0.94 20.84
C LYS A 65 -3.23 -1.16 20.97
N ILE A 66 -3.71 -2.29 20.47
CA ILE A 66 -5.13 -2.63 20.45
C ILE A 66 -5.40 -3.63 21.58
N PRO A 67 -6.16 -3.24 22.61
CA PRO A 67 -6.62 -4.18 23.62
C PRO A 67 -7.51 -5.25 22.98
N LEU A 68 -7.32 -6.49 23.40
CA LEU A 68 -8.09 -7.63 22.93
C LEU A 68 -8.97 -8.17 24.06
N ASP A 69 -10.26 -8.22 23.85
CA ASP A 69 -11.20 -8.97 24.69
C ASP A 69 -11.61 -10.24 23.96
N LYS A 70 -11.35 -11.41 24.57
CA LYS A 70 -11.60 -12.72 23.95
C LYS A 70 -11.04 -12.87 22.54
N GLY A 71 -9.88 -12.23 22.26
CA GLY A 71 -9.22 -12.27 20.97
C GLY A 71 -9.76 -11.28 19.94
N VAL A 72 -10.66 -10.37 20.32
CA VAL A 72 -11.21 -9.34 19.42
C VAL A 72 -10.88 -7.94 19.96
N GLY A 73 -10.50 -7.04 19.08
CA GLY A 73 -10.27 -5.63 19.38
C GLY A 73 -10.63 -4.75 18.19
N ASN A 74 -10.83 -3.47 18.45
CA ASN A 74 -11.14 -2.50 17.40
C ASN A 74 -10.19 -1.32 17.48
N GLY A 75 -9.88 -0.74 16.34
CA GLY A 75 -9.03 0.43 16.26
C GLY A 75 -9.46 1.37 15.14
N GLN A 76 -8.91 2.59 15.23
CA GLN A 76 -9.08 3.59 14.18
C GLN A 76 -7.77 4.36 14.01
N ILE A 77 -7.58 4.86 12.81
CA ILE A 77 -6.44 5.71 12.45
C ILE A 77 -6.99 6.89 11.65
N VAL A 78 -6.71 8.09 12.13
CA VAL A 78 -6.94 9.31 11.36
C VAL A 78 -5.78 9.46 10.37
N LEU A 79 -6.10 9.53 9.07
CA LEU A 79 -5.13 9.69 7.99
C LEU A 79 -4.77 11.17 7.83
N ASP A 80 -4.09 11.72 8.85
CA ASP A 80 -3.80 13.14 8.96
C ASP A 80 -2.88 13.62 7.81
N PRO A 81 -3.32 14.63 7.01
CA PRO A 81 -2.52 15.17 5.92
C PRO A 81 -1.20 15.80 6.34
N GLN A 82 -1.01 16.11 7.64
CA GLN A 82 0.27 16.61 8.14
C GLN A 82 1.36 15.52 8.19
N PHE A 83 0.97 14.25 8.38
CA PHE A 83 1.87 13.12 8.55
C PHE A 83 1.78 12.09 7.45
N MET A 84 0.65 12.07 6.71
CA MET A 84 0.36 11.07 5.69
C MET A 84 0.00 11.76 4.37
N SER A 85 0.66 11.35 3.30
CA SER A 85 0.38 11.77 1.94
C SER A 85 -0.21 10.62 1.13
N GLN A 86 -0.64 10.87 -0.09
CA GLN A 86 -1.00 9.81 -1.03
C GLN A 86 0.14 8.82 -1.17
N ASP A 87 -0.09 7.56 -0.79
CA ASP A 87 0.87 6.45 -0.89
C ASP A 87 0.17 5.09 -0.68
N ASN A 88 0.92 4.02 -0.88
CA ASN A 88 0.53 2.67 -0.48
C ASN A 88 1.11 2.38 0.91
N TYR A 89 0.25 2.35 1.92
CA TYR A 89 0.67 2.08 3.29
C TYR A 89 0.54 0.61 3.61
N ARG A 90 1.57 0.05 4.23
CA ARG A 90 1.57 -1.32 4.72
C ARG A 90 1.16 -1.34 6.19
N PHE A 91 0.10 -2.08 6.48
CA PHE A 91 -0.34 -2.39 7.84
C PHE A 91 0.24 -3.72 8.25
N ARG A 92 1.03 -3.72 9.31
CA ARG A 92 1.63 -4.90 9.93
C ARG A 92 1.03 -5.08 11.30
N ALA A 93 0.58 -6.31 11.64
CA ALA A 93 0.02 -6.56 12.96
C ALA A 93 0.55 -7.87 13.56
N TYR A 94 0.81 -7.84 14.87
CA TYR A 94 1.36 -8.95 15.62
C TYR A 94 1.08 -8.81 17.11
N THR A 95 1.30 -9.88 17.89
CA THR A 95 1.38 -9.84 19.34
C THR A 95 2.83 -9.93 19.80
N LYS A 96 3.13 -9.57 21.04
CA LYS A 96 4.49 -9.79 21.58
C LYS A 96 4.89 -11.26 21.56
N TRP A 97 3.94 -12.17 21.70
CA TRP A 97 4.19 -13.60 21.59
C TRP A 97 4.68 -13.98 20.19
N MET A 98 4.00 -13.48 19.16
CA MET A 98 4.38 -13.70 17.76
C MET A 98 5.78 -13.17 17.43
N ALA A 99 6.23 -12.11 18.12
CA ALA A 99 7.56 -11.54 17.92
C ALA A 99 8.73 -12.47 18.35
N ASN A 100 8.45 -13.57 19.04
CA ASN A 100 9.44 -14.63 19.32
C ASN A 100 9.69 -15.56 18.11
N PHE A 101 8.91 -15.42 17.05
CA PHE A 101 8.99 -16.22 15.83
C PHE A 101 9.38 -15.35 14.64
N ASP A 102 9.44 -15.94 13.45
CA ASP A 102 9.76 -15.22 12.23
C ASP A 102 8.69 -14.16 11.89
N ASN A 103 9.12 -12.98 11.45
CA ASN A 103 8.26 -11.89 11.01
C ASN A 103 7.32 -12.25 9.83
N ALA A 104 7.61 -13.34 9.10
CA ALA A 104 6.74 -13.90 8.08
C ALA A 104 5.37 -14.34 8.63
N TYR A 105 5.26 -14.58 9.93
CA TYR A 105 3.99 -14.91 10.59
C TYR A 105 3.13 -13.69 10.89
N PHE A 106 3.67 -12.48 10.79
CA PHE A 106 2.91 -11.27 11.05
C PHE A 106 1.86 -11.04 9.96
N PHE A 107 0.73 -10.47 10.34
CA PHE A 107 -0.21 -9.98 9.37
C PHE A 107 0.40 -8.81 8.59
N ASN A 108 0.28 -8.85 7.28
CA ASN A 108 0.71 -7.75 6.41
C ASN A 108 -0.35 -7.51 5.33
N LYS A 109 -0.77 -6.26 5.19
CA LYS A 109 -1.68 -5.83 4.12
C LYS A 109 -1.31 -4.44 3.64
N VAL A 110 -1.23 -4.29 2.34
CA VAL A 110 -1.07 -2.98 1.71
C VAL A 110 -2.45 -2.38 1.47
N VAL A 111 -2.63 -1.14 1.91
CA VAL A 111 -3.85 -0.35 1.76
C VAL A 111 -3.50 0.93 1.00
N PRO A 112 -4.07 1.16 -0.18
CA PRO A 112 -3.86 2.40 -0.92
C PRO A 112 -4.61 3.55 -0.25
N ILE A 113 -3.88 4.66 -0.03
CA ILE A 113 -4.43 5.91 0.48
C ILE A 113 -4.24 6.97 -0.60
N GLY A 114 -5.35 7.45 -1.15
CA GLY A 114 -5.39 8.49 -2.17
C GLY A 114 -5.45 9.90 -1.57
N ASP A 115 -5.23 10.91 -2.40
CA ASP A 115 -5.46 12.30 -2.03
C ASP A 115 -6.86 12.74 -2.47
N VAL A 116 -7.65 13.26 -1.54
CA VAL A 116 -9.00 13.80 -1.84
C VAL A 116 -8.90 15.16 -2.55
N ILE A 117 -7.82 15.90 -2.28
CA ILE A 117 -7.68 17.29 -2.72
C ILE A 117 -7.33 17.36 -4.21
N ASN A 118 -6.72 16.30 -4.78
CA ASN A 118 -6.31 16.26 -6.19
C ASN A 118 -7.31 15.60 -7.14
N LYS A 119 -8.60 15.62 -6.85
CA LYS A 119 -9.65 15.27 -7.86
C LYS A 119 -9.73 16.26 -9.05
N LYS A 120 -8.66 17.01 -9.31
CA LYS A 120 -8.58 17.82 -10.54
C LYS A 120 -8.37 16.96 -11.78
N LEU A 121 -7.97 15.69 -11.62
CA LEU A 121 -7.58 14.83 -12.70
C LEU A 121 -8.32 13.50 -12.67
N ILE A 122 -8.79 13.08 -13.84
CA ILE A 122 -9.24 11.72 -14.11
C ILE A 122 -8.10 11.04 -14.88
N THR A 123 -7.57 9.94 -14.34
CA THR A 123 -6.44 9.24 -14.93
C THR A 123 -6.88 7.84 -15.32
N ASN A 124 -6.65 7.45 -16.57
CA ASN A 124 -6.77 6.07 -17.05
C ASN A 124 -5.39 5.55 -17.41
N ILE A 125 -5.01 4.37 -16.89
CA ILE A 125 -3.70 3.76 -17.09
C ILE A 125 -3.90 2.36 -17.68
N GLU A 126 -3.25 2.10 -18.79
CA GLU A 126 -3.21 0.80 -19.45
C GLU A 126 -1.76 0.35 -19.57
N PHE A 127 -1.47 -0.87 -19.10
CA PHE A 127 -0.16 -1.48 -19.27
C PHE A 127 -0.18 -2.43 -20.47
N GLN A 128 0.73 -2.22 -21.40
CA GLN A 128 0.91 -3.07 -22.58
C GLN A 128 2.27 -3.77 -22.48
N ASN A 129 2.22 -5.10 -22.45
CA ASN A 129 3.42 -5.93 -22.44
C ASN A 129 3.77 -6.34 -23.87
N ASN A 130 4.98 -6.07 -24.33
CA ASN A 130 5.45 -6.58 -25.60
C ASN A 130 5.70 -8.10 -25.51
N ILE A 131 5.06 -8.86 -26.37
CA ILE A 131 5.25 -10.31 -26.50
C ILE A 131 6.73 -10.56 -26.87
N GLY A 132 7.51 -11.08 -25.92
CA GLY A 132 8.90 -11.48 -26.14
C GLY A 132 9.98 -10.53 -25.60
N GLY A 133 9.64 -9.44 -24.88
CA GLY A 133 10.64 -8.50 -24.37
C GLY A 133 10.41 -8.07 -22.90
N ASN A 134 11.49 -7.71 -22.23
CA ASN A 134 11.48 -7.15 -20.89
C ASN A 134 11.05 -5.65 -20.86
N LYS A 135 10.13 -5.25 -21.76
CA LYS A 135 9.66 -3.88 -21.88
C LYS A 135 8.15 -3.84 -21.69
N THR A 136 7.73 -3.11 -20.69
CA THR A 136 6.32 -2.78 -20.42
C THR A 136 6.11 -1.32 -20.78
N GLN A 137 5.05 -1.04 -21.53
CA GLN A 137 4.61 0.33 -21.83
C GLN A 137 3.42 0.67 -20.93
N ALA A 138 3.49 1.82 -20.25
CA ALA A 138 2.34 2.42 -19.60
C ALA A 138 1.78 3.52 -20.49
N VAL A 139 0.57 3.32 -20.99
CA VAL A 139 -0.20 4.33 -21.71
C VAL A 139 -1.14 5.00 -20.72
N ILE A 140 -0.99 6.29 -20.53
CA ILE A 140 -1.70 7.04 -19.49
C ILE A 140 -2.45 8.17 -20.13
N GLN A 141 -3.74 8.28 -19.84
CA GLN A 141 -4.58 9.39 -20.29
C GLN A 141 -5.01 10.24 -19.11
N PHE A 142 -4.80 11.55 -19.22
CA PHE A 142 -5.19 12.53 -18.23
C PHE A 142 -6.32 13.41 -18.75
N ARG A 143 -7.34 13.57 -17.93
CA ARG A 143 -8.49 14.46 -18.17
C ARG A 143 -8.75 15.31 -16.94
N ASP A 144 -9.26 16.51 -17.15
CA ASP A 144 -9.77 17.33 -16.05
C ASP A 144 -11.11 16.79 -15.50
N ARG A 145 -11.67 17.45 -14.49
CA ARG A 145 -12.96 17.06 -13.88
C ARG A 145 -14.14 17.08 -14.86
N THR A 146 -14.04 17.88 -15.93
CA THR A 146 -15.08 17.99 -16.96
C THR A 146 -14.96 16.93 -18.04
N GLY A 147 -13.90 16.11 -17.99
CA GLY A 147 -13.58 15.10 -18.98
C GLY A 147 -12.74 15.62 -20.15
N LYS A 148 -12.34 16.90 -20.13
CA LYS A 148 -11.50 17.51 -21.17
C LYS A 148 -10.06 16.97 -21.07
N PRO A 149 -9.42 16.57 -22.19
CA PRO A 149 -8.04 16.10 -22.18
C PRO A 149 -7.07 17.19 -21.69
N MET A 150 -6.10 16.80 -20.86
CA MET A 150 -4.99 17.65 -20.45
C MET A 150 -3.87 17.56 -21.49
N ILE A 151 -3.89 18.49 -22.43
CA ILE A 151 -2.94 18.53 -23.55
C ILE A 151 -1.68 19.33 -23.17
N ASN A 152 -0.53 18.99 -23.75
CA ASN A 152 0.75 19.69 -23.60
C ASN A 152 1.16 19.87 -22.12
N SER A 153 0.74 18.92 -21.26
CA SER A 153 1.06 18.98 -19.83
C SER A 153 2.37 18.26 -19.57
N LYS A 154 3.29 18.94 -18.87
CA LYS A 154 4.60 18.36 -18.51
C LYS A 154 4.45 17.38 -17.36
N ILE A 155 5.02 16.20 -17.51
CA ILE A 155 4.95 15.11 -16.58
C ILE A 155 6.37 14.74 -16.14
N ASN A 156 6.58 14.57 -14.84
CA ASN A 156 7.72 13.86 -14.32
C ASN A 156 7.24 12.48 -13.84
N TRP A 157 7.98 11.45 -14.14
CA TRP A 157 7.66 10.11 -13.72
C TRP A 157 8.87 9.38 -13.16
N GLU A 158 8.61 8.47 -12.22
CA GLU A 158 9.60 7.59 -11.58
C GLU A 158 9.01 6.20 -11.44
N PHE A 159 9.78 5.18 -11.83
CA PHE A 159 9.46 3.79 -11.60
C PHE A 159 10.30 3.26 -10.45
N VAL A 160 9.64 2.85 -9.37
CA VAL A 160 10.28 2.41 -8.13
C VAL A 160 9.83 1.00 -7.76
N SER A 161 10.73 0.18 -7.23
CA SER A 161 10.42 -1.11 -6.62
C SER A 161 11.21 -1.25 -5.33
N GLY A 162 10.50 -1.42 -4.22
CA GLY A 162 11.11 -1.39 -2.89
C GLY A 162 11.76 -0.02 -2.59
N TRP A 163 13.06 -0.03 -2.34
CA TRP A 163 13.85 1.16 -2.00
C TRP A 163 14.58 1.78 -3.20
N GLU A 164 14.47 1.18 -4.37
CA GLU A 164 15.28 1.50 -5.53
C GLU A 164 14.44 2.16 -6.62
N THR A 165 14.97 3.25 -7.19
CA THR A 165 14.41 3.87 -8.40
C THR A 165 15.08 3.22 -9.60
N PHE A 166 14.31 2.47 -10.38
CA PHE A 166 14.81 1.75 -11.55
C PHE A 166 14.87 2.61 -12.79
N ASP A 167 13.89 3.53 -12.92
CA ASP A 167 13.81 4.40 -14.08
C ASP A 167 13.08 5.69 -13.72
N LYS A 168 13.41 6.78 -14.41
CA LYS A 168 12.75 8.07 -14.24
C LYS A 168 12.89 8.90 -15.50
N GLY A 169 11.94 9.80 -15.73
CA GLY A 169 11.99 10.65 -16.91
C GLY A 169 10.99 11.79 -16.86
N LYS A 170 11.00 12.52 -17.96
CA LYS A 170 10.04 13.58 -18.24
C LYS A 170 9.34 13.24 -19.54
N ALA A 171 8.09 13.60 -19.64
CA ALA A 171 7.27 13.42 -20.83
C ALA A 171 6.25 14.55 -20.94
N GLU A 172 5.56 14.64 -22.04
CA GLU A 172 4.50 15.62 -22.29
C GLU A 172 3.29 14.90 -22.88
N THR A 173 2.08 15.31 -22.47
CA THR A 173 0.86 14.75 -23.03
C THR A 173 0.59 15.26 -24.43
N ASP A 174 0.09 14.37 -25.28
CA ASP A 174 -0.34 14.67 -26.66
C ASP A 174 -1.66 15.48 -26.71
N GLY A 175 -2.17 15.73 -27.92
CA GLY A 175 -3.45 16.41 -28.16
C GLY A 175 -4.69 15.68 -27.65
N LEU A 176 -4.57 14.42 -27.21
CA LEU A 176 -5.63 13.62 -26.57
C LEU A 176 -5.43 13.48 -25.06
N GLY A 177 -4.44 14.19 -24.48
CA GLY A 177 -4.07 14.08 -23.07
C GLY A 177 -3.40 12.76 -22.74
N LYS A 178 -2.81 12.05 -23.73
CA LYS A 178 -2.13 10.76 -23.53
C LYS A 178 -0.63 10.94 -23.47
N VAL A 179 0.01 10.08 -22.69
CA VAL A 179 1.45 9.88 -22.66
C VAL A 179 1.78 8.40 -22.65
N THR A 180 2.83 8.02 -23.32
CA THR A 180 3.35 6.65 -23.31
C THR A 180 4.71 6.64 -22.64
N ILE A 181 4.84 5.87 -21.56
CA ILE A 181 6.06 5.69 -20.81
C ILE A 181 6.58 4.27 -21.04
N ASN A 182 7.80 4.16 -21.56
CA ASN A 182 8.48 2.90 -21.72
C ASN A 182 9.21 2.54 -20.42
N LEU A 183 8.74 1.53 -19.74
CA LEU A 183 9.36 1.04 -18.51
C LEU A 183 10.36 -0.06 -18.88
N SER A 184 11.62 0.12 -18.49
CA SER A 184 12.65 -0.89 -18.63
C SER A 184 13.17 -1.31 -17.26
N ALA A 185 13.11 -2.60 -16.97
CA ALA A 185 13.75 -3.17 -15.79
C ALA A 185 14.67 -4.32 -16.22
N LYS A 186 15.80 -4.44 -15.54
CA LYS A 186 16.75 -5.53 -15.81
C LYS A 186 16.17 -6.92 -15.53
N GLU A 187 15.19 -6.98 -14.61
CA GLU A 187 14.51 -8.20 -14.23
C GLU A 187 12.98 -8.05 -14.31
N LYS A 188 12.31 -9.03 -14.91
CA LYS A 188 10.86 -9.07 -15.04
C LYS A 188 10.11 -9.00 -13.69
N ALA A 189 10.69 -9.62 -12.65
CA ALA A 189 10.13 -9.59 -11.30
C ALA A 189 10.01 -8.17 -10.72
N ASN A 190 10.86 -7.24 -11.13
CA ASN A 190 10.81 -5.85 -10.70
C ASN A 190 9.70 -5.05 -11.40
N LEU A 191 9.33 -5.42 -12.63
CA LEU A 191 8.19 -4.83 -13.33
C LEU A 191 6.85 -5.21 -12.70
N GLU A 192 6.72 -6.43 -12.21
CA GLU A 192 5.49 -6.93 -11.59
C GLU A 192 5.22 -6.35 -10.19
N LYS A 193 6.27 -5.94 -9.47
CA LYS A 193 6.20 -5.39 -8.11
C LYS A 193 6.48 -3.90 -8.04
N GLY A 194 6.77 -3.27 -9.18
CA GLY A 194 7.12 -1.86 -9.23
C GLY A 194 5.90 -0.94 -9.13
N GLN A 195 6.16 0.30 -8.73
CA GLN A 195 5.19 1.40 -8.69
C GLN A 195 5.61 2.49 -9.65
N LEU A 196 4.70 2.94 -10.49
CA LEU A 196 4.90 4.10 -11.35
C LEU A 196 4.35 5.35 -10.64
N LYS A 197 5.25 6.24 -10.20
CA LYS A 197 4.92 7.54 -9.61
C LYS A 197 4.92 8.60 -10.70
N ILE A 198 3.85 9.39 -10.76
CA ILE A 198 3.66 10.41 -11.79
C ILE A 198 3.28 11.72 -11.11
N SER A 199 3.96 12.78 -11.49
CA SER A 199 3.59 14.14 -11.11
C SER A 199 3.41 15.02 -12.36
N ILE A 200 2.29 15.74 -12.41
CA ILE A 200 1.99 16.69 -13.47
C ILE A 200 2.36 18.08 -12.98
N GLN A 201 3.13 18.81 -13.77
CA GLN A 201 3.39 20.23 -13.49
C GLN A 201 2.15 21.02 -13.94
N GLU A 202 1.48 21.67 -13.00
CA GLU A 202 0.47 22.67 -13.36
C GLU A 202 1.17 23.82 -14.08
N ASN A 203 0.76 24.10 -15.31
CA ASN A 203 1.13 25.37 -15.94
C ASN A 203 0.47 26.48 -15.10
N LYS A 204 1.28 27.20 -14.32
CA LYS A 204 0.85 28.42 -13.67
C LYS A 204 0.70 29.52 -14.75
N ASN A 205 -0.40 29.43 -15.51
CA ASN A 205 -0.88 30.53 -16.34
C ASN A 205 -2.41 30.44 -16.33
N GLU A 206 -2.97 31.06 -15.31
CA GLU A 206 -4.14 31.96 -15.30
C GLU A 206 -4.46 32.32 -13.84
#